data_b3418635a38008b0aca5ab55d897d1c5
#
_entry.id   b3418635a38008b0aca5ab55d897d1c5
#
_cell.length_a   1.000
_cell.length_b   1.000
_cell.length_c   1.000
_cell.angle_alpha   90.00
_cell.angle_beta   90.00
_cell.angle_gamma   90.00
#
_symmetry.space_group_name_H-M   'P 1'
#
loop_
_entity.id
_entity.type
_entity.pdbx_description
1 polymer ?
#
loop_
_entity_poly.entity_id
_entity_poly.type
_entity_poly.pdbx_seq_one_letter_code
_entity_poly.pdbx_strand_id
1 'polypeptide(L)'
;MLHASSDDNSEFRFWLTRRFVKLIWPSIVGSLEQTPAIQTQASPEAKKEIFAFEHEKALTDSDFKTPYNETAKETPLGTAPILLVKMQIRRNSDGSLVMALAPEQGPGIDLALNAELLHSLSELISNGARLAEWQLDSKMNDSDDSTKLENATIN
;
A
#
# COMPACT_ATOMS: atom_id res chain seq x y z
N MET A 1 -2.80 8.01 10.88
CA MET A 1 -4.11 8.28 10.29
C MET A 1 -3.96 8.34 8.78
N LEU A 2 -4.88 7.75 8.03
CA LEU A 2 -4.92 7.83 6.56
C LEU A 2 -5.98 8.86 6.17
N HIS A 3 -5.60 9.79 5.29
CA HIS A 3 -6.53 10.71 4.62
C HIS A 3 -6.64 10.31 3.15
N ALA A 4 -7.84 10.17 2.66
CA ALA A 4 -8.13 9.99 1.25
C ALA A 4 -8.99 11.15 0.77
N SER A 5 -8.60 11.74 -0.36
CA SER A 5 -9.37 12.82 -0.99
C SER A 5 -9.75 12.39 -2.39
N SER A 6 -10.93 12.79 -2.82
CA SER A 6 -11.40 12.58 -4.19
C SER A 6 -11.48 13.90 -4.96
N ASP A 7 -11.58 13.80 -6.28
CA ASP A 7 -11.61 14.95 -7.19
C ASP A 7 -12.85 15.85 -7.00
N ASP A 8 -13.91 15.33 -6.38
CA ASP A 8 -15.14 16.08 -6.02
C ASP A 8 -15.01 16.87 -4.72
N ASN A 9 -13.79 17.05 -4.21
CA ASN A 9 -13.48 17.73 -2.95
C ASN A 9 -13.98 17.01 -1.69
N SER A 10 -14.28 15.73 -1.77
CA SER A 10 -14.61 14.92 -0.60
C SER A 10 -13.35 14.43 0.12
N GLU A 11 -13.41 14.35 1.45
CA GLU A 11 -12.34 13.83 2.29
C GLU A 11 -12.84 12.71 3.19
N PHE A 12 -12.04 11.68 3.29
CA PHE A 12 -12.27 10.51 4.14
C PHE A 12 -11.09 10.34 5.09
N ARG A 13 -11.36 10.13 6.37
CA ARG A 13 -10.36 10.01 7.44
C ARG A 13 -10.47 8.66 8.10
N PHE A 14 -9.33 7.94 8.19
CA PHE A 14 -9.32 6.59 8.71
C PHE A 14 -8.22 6.38 9.74
N TRP A 15 -8.57 5.68 10.82
CA TRP A 15 -7.59 5.08 11.70
C TRP A 15 -7.18 3.71 11.18
N LEU A 16 -5.88 3.51 11.03
CA LEU A 16 -5.25 2.22 10.75
C LEU A 16 -4.59 1.72 12.03
N THR A 17 -4.92 0.52 12.47
CA THR A 17 -4.20 -0.12 13.57
C THR A 17 -3.03 -0.95 13.04
N ARG A 18 -2.01 -1.17 13.88
CA ARG A 18 -0.89 -2.08 13.56
C ARG A 18 -1.39 -3.45 13.12
N ARG A 19 -2.37 -4.02 13.84
CA ARG A 19 -2.95 -5.32 13.51
C ARG A 19 -3.59 -5.32 12.12
N PHE A 20 -4.36 -4.29 11.81
CA PHE A 20 -5.02 -4.18 10.52
C PHE A 20 -4.00 -4.03 9.38
N VAL A 21 -3.01 -3.16 9.54
CA VAL A 21 -1.96 -2.97 8.53
C VAL A 21 -1.19 -4.27 8.29
N LYS A 22 -0.78 -4.99 9.33
CA LYS A 22 -0.13 -6.31 9.19
C LYS A 22 -1.01 -7.34 8.48
N LEU A 23 -2.31 -7.30 8.70
CA LEU A 23 -3.27 -8.21 8.05
C LEU A 23 -3.41 -7.92 6.55
N ILE A 24 -3.48 -6.64 6.16
CA ILE A 24 -3.72 -6.26 4.76
C ILE A 24 -2.44 -6.21 3.92
N TRP A 25 -1.27 -6.05 4.55
CA TRP A 25 0.01 -5.86 3.88
C TRP A 25 0.34 -6.95 2.84
N PRO A 26 0.22 -8.25 3.14
CA PRO A 26 0.47 -9.30 2.16
C PRO A 26 -0.42 -9.21 0.92
N SER A 27 -1.67 -8.75 1.08
CA SER A 27 -2.60 -8.59 -0.03
C SER A 27 -2.23 -7.40 -0.93
N ILE A 28 -1.72 -6.31 -0.34
CA ILE A 28 -1.22 -5.15 -1.09
C ILE A 28 0.00 -5.56 -1.90
N VAL A 29 1.01 -6.18 -1.27
CA VAL A 29 2.23 -6.66 -1.94
C VAL A 29 1.90 -7.67 -3.02
N GLY A 30 1.07 -8.67 -2.73
CA GLY A 30 0.65 -9.66 -3.72
C GLY A 30 -0.10 -9.05 -4.92
N SER A 31 -0.85 -7.96 -4.71
CA SER A 31 -1.52 -7.25 -5.81
C SER A 31 -0.52 -6.48 -6.69
N LEU A 32 0.53 -5.92 -6.11
CA LEU A 32 1.63 -5.28 -6.84
C LEU A 32 2.40 -6.30 -7.70
N GLU A 33 2.74 -7.45 -7.13
CA GLU A 33 3.44 -8.53 -7.84
C GLU A 33 2.63 -9.11 -9.01
N GLN A 34 1.31 -8.96 -8.99
CA GLN A 34 0.41 -9.44 -10.03
C GLN A 34 0.13 -8.42 -11.15
N THR A 35 0.84 -7.28 -11.18
CA THR A 35 0.69 -6.35 -12.29
C THR A 35 1.17 -6.97 -13.62
N PRO A 36 0.54 -6.64 -14.77
CA PRO A 36 0.92 -7.24 -16.05
C PRO A 36 2.39 -7.04 -16.39
N ALA A 37 2.95 -5.88 -16.07
CA ALA A 37 4.37 -5.58 -16.32
C ALA A 37 5.32 -6.58 -15.64
N ILE A 38 4.98 -7.00 -14.41
CA ILE A 38 5.78 -7.95 -13.64
C ILE A 38 5.50 -9.39 -14.10
N GLN A 39 4.21 -9.73 -14.31
CA GLN A 39 3.82 -11.09 -14.64
C GLN A 39 4.32 -11.57 -16.00
N THR A 40 4.52 -10.67 -16.95
CA THR A 40 5.07 -11.00 -18.28
C THR A 40 6.56 -11.30 -18.28
N GLN A 41 7.28 -11.05 -17.19
CA GLN A 41 8.71 -11.33 -17.10
C GLN A 41 8.98 -12.84 -16.94
N ALA A 42 10.01 -13.31 -17.68
CA ALA A 42 10.33 -14.74 -17.76
C ALA A 42 11.08 -15.28 -16.54
N SER A 43 11.87 -14.43 -15.85
CA SER A 43 12.69 -14.87 -14.71
C SER A 43 12.30 -14.14 -13.42
N PRO A 44 12.57 -14.74 -12.25
CA PRO A 44 12.39 -14.08 -10.95
C PRO A 44 13.19 -12.79 -10.81
N GLU A 45 14.42 -12.78 -11.34
CA GLU A 45 15.30 -11.61 -11.30
C GLU A 45 14.71 -10.46 -12.12
N ALA A 46 14.25 -10.74 -13.35
CA ALA A 46 13.60 -9.74 -14.19
C ALA A 46 12.31 -9.21 -13.54
N LYS A 47 11.53 -10.06 -12.87
CA LYS A 47 10.35 -9.63 -12.10
C LYS A 47 10.72 -8.65 -11.00
N LYS A 48 11.79 -8.93 -10.27
CA LYS A 48 12.29 -8.05 -9.19
C LYS A 48 12.78 -6.71 -9.71
N GLU A 49 13.51 -6.71 -10.83
CA GLU A 49 14.00 -5.48 -11.46
C GLU A 49 12.85 -4.61 -11.97
N ILE A 50 11.88 -5.20 -12.67
CA ILE A 50 10.70 -4.47 -13.14
C ILE A 50 9.86 -3.96 -11.95
N PHE A 51 9.70 -4.75 -10.92
CA PHE A 51 9.01 -4.30 -9.71
C PHE A 51 9.68 -3.06 -9.10
N ALA A 52 11.01 -3.10 -8.94
CA ALA A 52 11.77 -1.97 -8.40
C ALA A 52 11.66 -0.72 -9.30
N PHE A 53 11.73 -0.90 -10.62
CA PHE A 53 11.58 0.18 -11.60
C PHE A 53 10.18 0.80 -11.54
N GLU A 54 9.12 0.01 -11.55
CA GLU A 54 7.73 0.49 -11.46
C GLU A 54 7.49 1.23 -10.14
N HIS A 55 8.06 0.72 -9.06
CA HIS A 55 7.97 1.37 -7.75
C HIS A 55 8.68 2.73 -7.73
N GLU A 56 9.94 2.80 -8.19
CA GLU A 56 10.71 4.05 -8.25
C GLU A 56 10.02 5.08 -9.16
N LYS A 57 9.52 4.63 -10.31
CA LYS A 57 8.76 5.48 -11.22
C LYS A 57 7.52 6.05 -10.55
N ALA A 58 6.69 5.21 -9.92
CA ALA A 58 5.50 5.65 -9.22
C ALA A 58 5.80 6.68 -8.12
N LEU A 59 6.90 6.49 -7.36
CA LEU A 59 7.32 7.45 -6.35
C LEU A 59 7.81 8.77 -6.93
N THR A 60 8.45 8.73 -8.10
CA THR A 60 8.93 9.93 -8.79
C THR A 60 7.77 10.76 -9.35
N ASP A 61 6.76 10.09 -9.90
CA ASP A 61 5.57 10.70 -10.48
C ASP A 61 4.57 11.17 -9.41
N SER A 62 4.67 10.66 -8.18
CA SER A 62 3.80 11.01 -7.07
C SER A 62 4.28 12.27 -6.34
N ASP A 63 3.35 13.14 -5.99
CA ASP A 63 3.65 14.34 -5.21
C ASP A 63 3.57 14.10 -3.69
N PHE A 64 4.67 13.58 -3.12
CA PHE A 64 4.82 13.44 -1.67
C PHE A 64 5.34 14.72 -0.98
N LYS A 65 5.64 15.79 -1.72
CA LYS A 65 6.28 17.00 -1.18
C LYS A 65 5.27 18.08 -0.87
N THR A 66 4.16 18.13 -1.61
CA THR A 66 3.12 19.12 -1.35
C THR A 66 2.43 18.81 -0.02
N PRO A 67 2.43 19.77 0.93
CA PRO A 67 1.70 19.59 2.17
C PRO A 67 0.22 19.31 1.90
N TYR A 68 -0.36 18.45 2.73
CA TYR A 68 -1.79 18.17 2.64
C TYR A 68 -2.60 19.46 2.74
N ASN A 69 -3.47 19.70 1.76
CA ASN A 69 -4.32 20.88 1.74
C ASN A 69 -5.49 20.70 2.70
N GLU A 70 -5.51 21.48 3.79
CA GLU A 70 -6.57 21.48 4.82
C GLU A 70 -7.77 22.39 4.49
N THR A 71 -7.85 22.92 3.26
CA THR A 71 -9.05 23.70 2.88
C THR A 71 -10.31 22.89 3.12
N ALA A 72 -11.38 23.58 3.52
CA ALA A 72 -12.66 22.96 3.89
C ALA A 72 -13.12 22.00 2.79
N LYS A 73 -13.11 20.71 3.11
CA LYS A 73 -13.56 19.62 2.25
C LYS A 73 -14.86 19.07 2.79
N GLU A 74 -15.68 18.55 1.90
CA GLU A 74 -16.84 17.78 2.33
C GLU A 74 -16.39 16.48 2.98
N THR A 75 -17.00 16.12 4.09
CA THR A 75 -16.70 14.87 4.82
C THR A 75 -17.95 13.97 4.81
N PRO A 76 -18.19 13.23 3.71
CA PRO A 76 -19.42 12.45 3.55
C PRO A 76 -19.65 11.38 4.63
N LEU A 77 -18.57 10.89 5.24
CA LEU A 77 -18.62 9.92 6.33
C LEU A 77 -18.47 10.56 7.72
N GLY A 78 -18.54 11.90 7.80
CA GLY A 78 -18.34 12.67 9.04
C GLY A 78 -16.90 13.15 9.23
N THR A 79 -16.73 14.07 10.18
CA THR A 79 -15.42 14.70 10.46
C THR A 79 -14.50 13.84 11.33
N ALA A 80 -15.07 12.90 12.11
CA ALA A 80 -14.30 12.01 12.95
C ALA A 80 -13.69 10.87 12.12
N PRO A 81 -12.40 10.52 12.35
CA PRO A 81 -11.78 9.40 11.66
C PRO A 81 -12.44 8.07 12.00
N ILE A 82 -12.67 7.24 10.98
CA ILE A 82 -13.29 5.93 11.09
C ILE A 82 -12.23 4.85 11.28
N LEU A 83 -12.43 3.93 12.21
CA LEU A 83 -11.54 2.79 12.41
C LEU A 83 -11.79 1.74 11.33
N LEU A 84 -10.78 1.50 10.49
CA LEU A 84 -10.84 0.45 9.47
C LEU A 84 -10.54 -0.92 10.08
N VAL A 85 -11.40 -1.88 9.76
CA VAL A 85 -11.26 -3.28 10.20
C VAL A 85 -11.46 -4.29 9.06
N LYS A 86 -11.97 -3.84 7.91
CA LYS A 86 -12.22 -4.67 6.73
C LYS A 86 -11.54 -4.08 5.51
N MET A 87 -10.91 -4.94 4.72
CA MET A 87 -10.38 -4.60 3.40
C MET A 87 -10.69 -5.75 2.44
N GLN A 88 -11.08 -5.40 1.23
CA GLN A 88 -11.23 -6.33 0.13
C GLN A 88 -10.60 -5.72 -1.12
N ILE A 89 -9.78 -6.49 -1.83
CA ILE A 89 -9.23 -6.10 -3.12
C ILE A 89 -9.91 -6.92 -4.21
N ARG A 90 -10.40 -6.25 -5.23
CA ARG A 90 -10.97 -6.84 -6.44
C ARG A 90 -10.20 -6.33 -7.65
N ARG A 91 -9.87 -7.23 -8.56
CA ARG A 91 -9.27 -6.87 -9.84
C ARG A 91 -10.36 -6.87 -10.91
N ASN A 92 -10.44 -5.78 -11.65
CA ASN A 92 -11.33 -5.67 -12.81
C ASN A 92 -10.72 -6.34 -14.05
N SER A 93 -11.53 -6.56 -15.06
CA SER A 93 -11.10 -7.16 -16.34
C SER A 93 -10.12 -6.28 -17.13
N ASP A 94 -10.12 -4.97 -16.90
CA ASP A 94 -9.19 -4.01 -17.49
C ASP A 94 -7.83 -3.93 -16.74
N GLY A 95 -7.65 -4.73 -15.68
CA GLY A 95 -6.44 -4.76 -14.86
C GLY A 95 -6.41 -3.75 -13.72
N SER A 96 -7.36 -2.82 -13.65
CA SER A 96 -7.50 -1.92 -12.51
C SER A 96 -7.92 -2.67 -11.24
N LEU A 97 -7.63 -2.08 -10.10
CA LEU A 97 -7.98 -2.63 -8.79
C LEU A 97 -9.01 -1.74 -8.10
N VAL A 98 -9.93 -2.37 -7.39
CA VAL A 98 -10.81 -1.68 -6.44
C VAL A 98 -10.49 -2.20 -5.05
N MET A 99 -10.05 -1.31 -4.17
CA MET A 99 -9.82 -1.57 -2.76
C MET A 99 -11.00 -1.04 -1.95
N ALA A 100 -11.84 -1.93 -1.47
CA ALA A 100 -12.93 -1.60 -0.56
C ALA A 100 -12.39 -1.56 0.87
N LEU A 101 -12.60 -0.45 1.56
CA LEU A 101 -12.21 -0.21 2.95
C LEU A 101 -13.45 0.07 3.79
N ALA A 102 -13.62 -0.64 4.89
CA ALA A 102 -14.81 -0.48 5.72
C ALA A 102 -14.54 -0.62 7.22
N PRO A 103 -15.36 0.06 8.07
CA PRO A 103 -15.44 -0.20 9.49
C PRO A 103 -16.16 -1.52 9.78
N GLU A 104 -16.29 -1.88 11.05
CA GLU A 104 -17.10 -3.03 11.46
C GLU A 104 -18.57 -2.86 11.11
N GLN A 105 -19.09 -1.66 11.31
CA GLN A 105 -20.47 -1.27 11.01
C GLN A 105 -20.47 0.09 10.33
N GLY A 106 -21.39 0.28 9.39
CA GLY A 106 -21.55 1.53 8.66
C GLY A 106 -20.88 1.51 7.28
N PRO A 107 -20.97 2.63 6.57
CA PRO A 107 -20.44 2.76 5.22
C PRO A 107 -18.91 2.77 5.20
N GLY A 108 -18.37 2.20 4.14
CA GLY A 108 -16.96 2.27 3.77
C GLY A 108 -16.74 3.09 2.51
N ILE A 109 -15.58 2.96 1.91
CA ILE A 109 -15.26 3.55 0.61
C ILE A 109 -14.64 2.50 -0.31
N ASP A 110 -14.80 2.72 -1.60
CA ASP A 110 -14.12 2.00 -2.65
C ASP A 110 -13.07 2.93 -3.29
N LEU A 111 -11.81 2.52 -3.25
CA LEU A 111 -10.71 3.21 -3.91
C LEU A 111 -10.40 2.51 -5.22
N ALA A 112 -10.58 3.20 -6.33
CA ALA A 112 -10.09 2.74 -7.62
C ALA A 112 -8.59 3.02 -7.72
N LEU A 113 -7.77 1.97 -7.89
CA LEU A 113 -6.32 2.05 -7.90
C LEU A 113 -5.77 1.51 -9.22
N ASN A 114 -4.99 2.31 -9.92
CA ASN A 114 -4.09 1.81 -10.94
C ASN A 114 -2.78 1.31 -10.28
N ALA A 115 -1.86 0.75 -11.06
CA ALA A 115 -0.59 0.24 -10.54
C ALA A 115 0.23 1.32 -9.81
N GLU A 116 0.29 2.53 -10.38
CA GLU A 116 1.02 3.67 -9.82
C GLU A 116 0.48 4.10 -8.45
N LEU A 117 -0.84 4.28 -8.34
CA LEU A 117 -1.50 4.61 -7.07
C LEU A 117 -1.33 3.49 -6.03
N LEU A 118 -1.30 2.23 -6.45
CA LEU A 118 -1.09 1.12 -5.54
C LEU A 118 0.35 1.10 -5.00
N HIS A 119 1.36 1.39 -5.84
CA HIS A 119 2.75 1.57 -5.41
C HIS A 119 2.88 2.74 -4.42
N SER A 120 2.28 3.89 -4.74
CA SER A 120 2.30 5.08 -3.88
C SER A 120 1.62 4.82 -2.53
N LEU A 121 0.47 4.15 -2.54
CA LEU A 121 -0.23 3.76 -1.31
C LEU A 121 0.60 2.78 -0.47
N SER A 122 1.26 1.80 -1.11
CA SER A 122 2.13 0.86 -0.40
C SER A 122 3.28 1.57 0.30
N GLU A 123 3.91 2.55 -0.36
CA GLU A 123 4.98 3.36 0.21
C GLU A 123 4.47 4.21 1.39
N LEU A 124 3.31 4.87 1.26
CA LEU A 124 2.71 5.64 2.36
C LEU A 124 2.45 4.77 3.60
N ILE A 125 1.90 3.57 3.40
CA ILE A 125 1.64 2.62 4.49
C ILE A 125 2.96 2.13 5.11
N SER A 126 3.95 1.77 4.28
CA SER A 126 5.27 1.32 4.72
C SER A 126 5.98 2.39 5.55
N ASN A 127 6.01 3.63 5.06
CA ASN A 127 6.61 4.76 5.75
C ASN A 127 5.87 5.07 7.07
N GLY A 128 4.55 5.07 7.07
CA GLY A 128 3.74 5.25 8.28
C GLY A 128 4.01 4.16 9.31
N ALA A 129 4.11 2.91 8.88
CA ALA A 129 4.43 1.78 9.75
C ALA A 129 5.86 1.85 10.31
N ARG A 130 6.83 2.29 9.51
CA ARG A 130 8.22 2.50 9.94
C ARG A 130 8.31 3.59 10.98
N LEU A 131 7.66 4.74 10.77
CA LEU A 131 7.61 5.84 11.73
C LEU A 131 6.92 5.44 13.05
N ALA A 132 5.94 4.53 12.98
CA ALA A 132 5.23 4.01 14.14
C ALA A 132 5.92 2.77 14.75
N GLU A 133 7.07 2.34 14.24
CA GLU A 133 7.83 1.14 14.69
C GLU A 133 7.01 -0.15 14.64
N TRP A 134 6.17 -0.31 13.61
CA TRP A 134 5.25 -1.45 13.53
C TRP A 134 5.85 -2.73 12.97
N GLN A 135 7.04 -2.72 12.43
CA GLN A 135 7.70 -3.89 11.82
C GLN A 135 6.72 -4.65 10.89
N LEU A 136 6.61 -4.19 9.66
CA LEU A 136 5.94 -4.95 8.62
C LEU A 136 6.92 -6.01 8.13
N ASP A 137 6.49 -7.27 8.04
CA ASP A 137 7.29 -8.34 7.46
C ASP A 137 7.48 -8.02 5.97
N SER A 138 8.65 -7.49 5.64
CA SER A 138 9.01 -7.09 4.29
C SER A 138 9.46 -8.30 3.50
N LYS A 139 8.59 -8.96 2.77
CA LYS A 139 9.04 -9.82 1.67
C LYS A 139 9.77 -9.03 0.57
N MET A 140 9.72 -7.71 0.62
CA MET A 140 10.42 -6.81 -0.30
C MET A 140 11.91 -6.60 0.02
N ASN A 141 12.37 -6.86 1.25
CA ASN A 141 13.73 -6.59 1.70
C ASN A 141 14.59 -7.84 1.96
N ASP A 142 14.10 -9.06 1.70
CA ASP A 142 14.86 -10.30 1.94
C ASP A 142 15.87 -10.60 0.83
N SER A 143 16.61 -9.61 0.37
CA SER A 143 17.71 -9.84 -0.56
C SER A 143 19.10 -9.48 -0.01
N ASP A 144 19.22 -9.11 1.28
CA ASP A 144 20.53 -8.68 1.81
C ASP A 144 21.00 -9.37 3.10
N ASP A 145 20.30 -10.40 3.61
CA ASP A 145 20.73 -11.09 4.85
C ASP A 145 20.97 -12.60 4.71
N SER A 146 21.08 -13.14 3.49
CA SER A 146 21.45 -14.56 3.30
C SER A 146 22.96 -14.83 3.24
N THR A 147 23.82 -13.85 3.59
CA THR A 147 25.28 -14.04 3.50
C THR A 147 25.97 -14.08 4.88
N LYS A 148 25.24 -14.31 5.97
CA LYS A 148 25.86 -14.33 7.33
C LYS A 148 25.60 -15.56 8.20
N LEU A 149 25.27 -16.71 7.62
CA LEU A 149 25.16 -17.96 8.39
C LEU A 149 25.89 -19.16 7.77
N GLU A 150 27.09 -18.95 7.24
CA GLU A 150 28.04 -20.04 7.02
C GLU A 150 29.42 -19.64 7.56
N ASN A 151 29.59 -19.77 8.86
CA ASN A 151 30.91 -20.01 9.50
C ASN A 151 30.75 -20.05 11.03
N ALA A 152 29.99 -21.01 11.52
CA ALA A 152 30.13 -21.48 12.90
C ALA A 152 30.68 -22.89 12.85
N THR A 153 32.00 -22.99 12.75
CA THR A 153 32.71 -24.24 12.94
C THR A 153 32.63 -24.59 14.42
N ILE A 154 32.04 -25.74 14.71
CA ILE A 154 32.08 -26.39 16.02
C ILE A 154 33.45 -27.00 16.20
N ASN A 155 34.16 -26.58 17.23
CA ASN A 155 35.22 -27.31 17.88
C ASN A 155 34.76 -27.73 19.26
#